data_14ff8feee933a52689e7c64f159657f5
#
_entry.id   14ff8feee933a52689e7c64f159657f5
#
_cell.length_a   1.000
_cell.length_b   1.000
_cell.length_c   1.000
_cell.angle_alpha   90.00
_cell.angle_beta   90.00
_cell.angle_gamma   90.00
#
_symmetry.space_group_name_H-M   'P 1'
#
loop_
_entity.id
_entity.type
_entity.pdbx_description
1 polymer ?
#
loop_
_entity_poly.entity_id
_entity_poly.type
_entity_poly.pdbx_seq_one_letter_code
_entity_poly.pdbx_strand_id
1 'polypeptide(L)'
;MKINGFTLLEMLLVLTISFTLITLTIFPISSTLSTLREKQLLEEIKASIYYAQINAVATNQDTFISFGPTKNQLITYTNSKTLVIIPLSQTLTLTQPKIGNFRFSSTDGSINRFSTIHLTSSTNNYKLIFQIGKGRFRIEQN
;
A
#
# COMPACT_ATOMS: atom_id res chain seq x y z
N MET A 1 -47.71 41.31 -13.27
CA MET A 1 -46.61 40.52 -12.66
C MET A 1 -45.29 41.11 -13.08
N LYS A 2 -44.47 41.67 -12.14
CA LYS A 2 -43.11 42.11 -12.44
C LYS A 2 -42.22 40.85 -12.43
N ILE A 3 -41.72 40.45 -13.57
CA ILE A 3 -40.70 39.38 -13.68
C ILE A 3 -39.38 40.08 -13.39
N ASN A 4 -38.87 39.91 -12.17
CA ASN A 4 -37.52 40.36 -11.85
C ASN A 4 -36.55 39.34 -12.46
N GLY A 5 -35.96 39.66 -13.61
CA GLY A 5 -34.89 38.86 -14.21
C GLY A 5 -33.60 39.03 -13.41
N PHE A 6 -32.88 37.96 -13.23
CA PHE A 6 -31.53 37.98 -12.65
C PHE A 6 -30.62 38.91 -13.46
N THR A 7 -29.90 39.78 -12.78
CA THR A 7 -28.92 40.63 -13.44
C THR A 7 -27.64 39.83 -13.79
N LEU A 8 -26.99 40.21 -14.89
CA LEU A 8 -25.74 39.54 -15.32
C LEU A 8 -24.67 39.60 -14.22
N LEU A 9 -24.64 40.68 -13.45
CA LEU A 9 -23.72 40.86 -12.32
C LEU A 9 -24.02 39.89 -11.17
N GLU A 10 -25.28 39.60 -10.89
CA GLU A 10 -25.70 38.67 -9.84
C GLU A 10 -25.31 37.22 -10.20
N MET A 11 -25.50 36.85 -11.48
CA MET A 11 -25.03 35.54 -11.97
C MET A 11 -23.51 35.38 -11.88
N LEU A 12 -22.76 36.43 -12.22
CA LEU A 12 -21.31 36.44 -12.18
C LEU A 12 -20.79 36.34 -10.73
N LEU A 13 -21.47 37.02 -9.79
CA LEU A 13 -21.16 36.95 -8.37
C LEU A 13 -21.44 35.56 -7.79
N VAL A 14 -22.54 34.93 -8.13
CA VAL A 14 -22.88 33.58 -7.70
C VAL A 14 -21.85 32.57 -8.26
N LEU A 15 -21.48 32.71 -9.53
CA LEU A 15 -20.47 31.87 -10.17
C LEU A 15 -19.10 32.01 -9.47
N THR A 16 -18.63 33.22 -9.19
CA THR A 16 -17.33 33.41 -8.51
C THR A 16 -17.33 32.85 -7.11
N ILE A 17 -18.38 33.03 -6.32
CA ILE A 17 -18.52 32.44 -4.99
C ILE A 17 -18.52 30.90 -5.08
N SER A 18 -19.28 30.34 -6.03
CA SER A 18 -19.35 28.90 -6.22
C SER A 18 -17.97 28.29 -6.59
N PHE A 19 -17.24 28.92 -7.51
CA PHE A 19 -15.88 28.48 -7.87
C PHE A 19 -14.90 28.57 -6.70
N THR A 20 -14.95 29.63 -5.90
CA THR A 20 -14.08 29.75 -4.72
C THR A 20 -14.37 28.67 -3.69
N LEU A 21 -15.63 28.36 -3.40
CA LEU A 21 -16.02 27.30 -2.48
C LEU A 21 -15.57 25.90 -2.97
N ILE A 22 -15.77 25.62 -4.26
CA ILE A 22 -15.33 24.35 -4.87
C ILE A 22 -13.81 24.20 -4.78
N THR A 23 -13.06 25.25 -5.08
CA THR A 23 -11.59 25.22 -5.05
C THR A 23 -11.07 24.95 -3.64
N LEU A 24 -11.64 25.58 -2.62
CA LEU A 24 -11.28 25.39 -1.22
C LEU A 24 -11.54 23.95 -0.72
N THR A 25 -12.55 23.28 -1.25
CA THR A 25 -12.89 21.91 -0.84
C THR A 25 -12.06 20.84 -1.56
N ILE A 26 -11.65 21.05 -2.80
CA ILE A 26 -10.92 20.04 -3.60
C ILE A 26 -9.44 19.96 -3.19
N PHE A 27 -8.81 21.07 -2.82
CA PHE A 27 -7.37 21.13 -2.55
C PHE A 27 -6.89 20.20 -1.42
N PRO A 28 -7.54 20.08 -0.25
CA PRO A 28 -7.11 19.20 0.83
C PRO A 28 -7.38 17.70 0.58
N ILE A 29 -8.29 17.37 -0.36
CA ILE A 29 -8.69 15.97 -0.60
C ILE A 29 -7.56 15.14 -1.20
N SER A 30 -6.76 15.72 -2.09
CA SER A 30 -5.69 14.98 -2.79
C SER A 30 -4.59 14.48 -1.84
N SER A 31 -4.18 15.29 -0.86
CA SER A 31 -3.18 14.89 0.14
C SER A 31 -3.70 13.82 1.11
N THR A 32 -4.95 13.97 1.54
CA THR A 32 -5.60 12.98 2.41
C THR A 32 -5.78 11.64 1.69
N LEU A 33 -6.14 11.67 0.41
CA LEU A 33 -6.33 10.45 -0.39
C LEU A 33 -5.00 9.70 -0.62
N SER A 34 -3.90 10.39 -0.84
CA SER A 34 -2.58 9.76 -0.97
C SER A 34 -2.16 9.04 0.32
N THR A 35 -2.37 9.67 1.46
CA THR A 35 -2.07 9.07 2.78
C THR A 35 -2.97 7.85 3.08
N LEU A 36 -4.24 7.91 2.69
CA LEU A 36 -5.14 6.76 2.85
C LEU A 36 -4.72 5.57 1.98
N ARG A 37 -4.35 5.82 0.72
CA ARG A 37 -3.84 4.78 -0.20
C ARG A 37 -2.56 4.14 0.33
N GLU A 38 -1.67 4.93 0.89
CA GLU A 38 -0.44 4.46 1.51
C GLU A 38 -0.71 3.52 2.68
N LYS A 39 -1.59 3.92 3.60
CA LYS A 39 -2.02 3.07 4.73
C LYS A 39 -2.71 1.79 4.26
N GLN A 40 -3.62 1.89 3.28
CA GLN A 40 -4.29 0.73 2.71
C GLN A 40 -3.27 -0.26 2.13
N LEU A 41 -2.30 0.22 1.35
CA LEU A 41 -1.27 -0.63 0.76
C LEU A 41 -0.39 -1.32 1.81
N LEU A 42 -0.05 -0.62 2.90
CA LEU A 42 0.66 -1.23 4.03
C LEU A 42 -0.15 -2.34 4.71
N GLU A 43 -1.46 -2.17 4.85
CA GLU A 43 -2.34 -3.22 5.40
C GLU A 43 -2.48 -4.41 4.42
N GLU A 44 -2.51 -4.16 3.11
CA GLU A 44 -2.49 -5.22 2.09
C GLU A 44 -1.18 -6.03 2.14
N ILE A 45 -0.03 -5.36 2.33
CA ILE A 45 1.26 -6.02 2.53
C ILE A 45 1.23 -6.89 3.78
N LYS A 46 0.74 -6.37 4.92
CA LYS A 46 0.60 -7.15 6.16
C LYS A 46 -0.30 -8.37 5.96
N ALA A 47 -1.46 -8.16 5.36
CA ALA A 47 -2.42 -9.23 5.08
C ALA A 47 -1.80 -10.33 4.19
N SER A 48 -1.03 -9.95 3.18
CA SER A 48 -0.35 -10.89 2.30
C SER A 48 0.74 -11.71 3.02
N ILE A 49 1.46 -11.09 3.95
CA ILE A 49 2.46 -11.78 4.77
C ILE A 49 1.80 -12.79 5.70
N TYR A 50 0.74 -12.40 6.41
CA TYR A 50 -0.04 -13.32 7.25
C TYR A 50 -0.67 -14.44 6.43
N TYR A 51 -1.21 -14.10 5.27
CA TYR A 51 -1.77 -15.10 4.36
C TYR A 51 -0.72 -16.11 3.93
N ALA A 52 0.49 -15.68 3.58
CA ALA A 52 1.60 -16.58 3.22
C ALA A 52 1.95 -17.53 4.37
N GLN A 53 2.01 -17.02 5.60
CA GLN A 53 2.28 -17.80 6.79
C GLN A 53 1.20 -18.85 7.07
N ILE A 54 -0.07 -18.43 7.05
CA ILE A 54 -1.20 -19.34 7.27
C ILE A 54 -1.30 -20.37 6.16
N ASN A 55 -1.13 -19.95 4.89
CA ASN A 55 -1.19 -20.85 3.76
C ASN A 55 -0.11 -21.93 3.83
N ALA A 56 1.11 -21.58 4.26
CA ALA A 56 2.18 -22.55 4.41
C ALA A 56 1.79 -23.70 5.36
N VAL A 57 1.24 -23.38 6.52
CA VAL A 57 0.81 -24.37 7.51
C VAL A 57 -0.46 -25.10 7.08
N ALA A 58 -1.47 -24.37 6.57
CA ALA A 58 -2.76 -24.95 6.21
C ALA A 58 -2.69 -25.92 5.03
N THR A 59 -1.81 -25.63 4.06
CA THR A 59 -1.67 -26.49 2.86
C THR A 59 -0.52 -27.49 2.98
N ASN A 60 0.25 -27.43 4.08
CA ASN A 60 1.46 -28.21 4.27
C ASN A 60 2.48 -28.06 3.12
N GLN A 61 2.56 -26.84 2.56
CA GLN A 61 3.45 -26.48 1.47
C GLN A 61 4.18 -25.17 1.78
N ASP A 62 5.49 -25.16 1.59
CA ASP A 62 6.26 -23.93 1.75
C ASP A 62 5.70 -22.79 0.88
N THR A 63 5.49 -21.64 1.48
CA THR A 63 4.99 -20.46 0.81
C THR A 63 6.06 -19.38 0.81
N PHE A 64 6.21 -18.72 -0.31
CA PHE A 64 7.28 -17.75 -0.55
C PHE A 64 6.69 -16.35 -0.73
N ILE A 65 7.43 -15.36 -0.24
CA ILE A 65 7.21 -13.95 -0.55
C ILE A 65 8.46 -13.42 -1.25
N SER A 66 8.25 -12.76 -2.38
CA SER A 66 9.29 -12.08 -3.14
C SER A 66 8.91 -10.61 -3.31
N PHE A 67 9.88 -9.74 -3.03
CA PHE A 67 9.80 -8.33 -3.38
C PHE A 67 10.59 -8.12 -4.67
N GLY A 68 9.87 -7.86 -5.74
CA GLY A 68 10.45 -7.68 -7.07
C GLY A 68 10.82 -6.22 -7.34
N PRO A 69 12.09 -5.82 -7.17
CA PRO A 69 12.47 -4.41 -7.34
C PRO A 69 12.29 -3.91 -8.78
N THR A 70 12.47 -4.78 -9.78
CA THR A 70 12.30 -4.41 -11.20
C THR A 70 10.87 -4.05 -11.56
N LYS A 71 9.88 -4.73 -10.97
CA LYS A 71 8.45 -4.49 -11.21
C LYS A 71 7.78 -3.74 -10.08
N ASN A 72 8.53 -3.39 -9.04
CA ASN A 72 8.04 -2.76 -7.80
C ASN A 72 6.74 -3.39 -7.30
N GLN A 73 6.80 -4.68 -7.03
CA GLN A 73 5.65 -5.49 -6.60
C GLN A 73 6.03 -6.50 -5.52
N LEU A 74 5.07 -6.88 -4.69
CA LEU A 74 5.14 -8.01 -3.78
C LEU A 74 4.41 -9.19 -4.41
N ILE A 75 5.05 -10.36 -4.43
CA ILE A 75 4.46 -11.58 -4.94
C ILE A 75 4.49 -12.64 -3.83
N THR A 76 3.33 -13.22 -3.55
CA THR A 76 3.18 -14.39 -2.70
C THR A 76 2.91 -15.61 -3.57
N TYR A 77 3.71 -16.67 -3.43
CA TYR A 77 3.61 -17.85 -4.28
C TYR A 77 4.03 -19.13 -3.55
N THR A 78 3.59 -20.26 -4.07
CA THR A 78 4.06 -21.60 -3.71
C THR A 78 4.88 -22.17 -4.87
N ASN A 79 5.48 -23.33 -4.71
CA ASN A 79 6.19 -24.00 -5.81
C ASN A 79 5.31 -24.28 -7.03
N SER A 80 3.99 -24.38 -6.84
CA SER A 80 3.04 -24.76 -7.88
C SER A 80 2.27 -23.58 -8.49
N LYS A 81 2.08 -22.46 -7.74
CA LYS A 81 1.26 -21.35 -8.22
C LYS A 81 1.56 -20.02 -7.52
N THR A 82 1.29 -18.93 -8.22
CA THR A 82 1.21 -17.60 -7.64
C THR A 82 -0.13 -17.42 -6.94
N LEU A 83 -0.10 -16.92 -5.70
CA LEU A 83 -1.27 -16.75 -4.86
C LEU A 83 -1.77 -15.29 -4.88
N VAL A 84 -0.86 -14.33 -4.67
CA VAL A 84 -1.18 -12.91 -4.57
C VAL A 84 -0.08 -12.10 -5.26
N ILE A 85 -0.49 -11.03 -5.95
CA ILE A 85 0.42 -10.02 -6.51
C ILE A 85 -0.09 -8.65 -6.05
N ILE A 86 0.74 -7.88 -5.37
CA ILE A 86 0.44 -6.52 -4.92
C ILE A 86 1.39 -5.57 -5.64
N PRO A 87 0.89 -4.71 -6.56
CA PRO A 87 1.69 -3.67 -7.18
C PRO A 87 1.94 -2.54 -6.18
N LEU A 88 3.20 -2.13 -6.01
CA LEU A 88 3.61 -1.05 -5.11
C LEU A 88 3.79 0.29 -5.83
N SER A 89 3.90 0.25 -7.14
CA SER A 89 4.48 1.26 -8.03
C SER A 89 3.87 2.67 -8.01
N GLN A 90 2.69 2.85 -7.47
CA GLN A 90 2.04 4.18 -7.44
C GLN A 90 2.16 4.89 -6.09
N THR A 91 2.45 4.16 -5.05
CA THR A 91 2.37 4.67 -3.68
C THR A 91 3.64 4.42 -2.89
N LEU A 92 4.22 3.23 -3.04
CA LEU A 92 5.44 2.81 -2.35
C LEU A 92 6.47 2.32 -3.36
N THR A 93 7.74 2.65 -3.12
CA THR A 93 8.88 2.17 -3.90
C THR A 93 9.85 1.37 -3.04
N LEU A 94 10.38 0.30 -3.62
CA LEU A 94 11.43 -0.50 -2.99
C LEU A 94 12.77 0.18 -3.23
N THR A 95 13.44 0.57 -2.15
CA THR A 95 14.73 1.29 -2.24
C THR A 95 15.91 0.34 -2.43
N GLN A 96 15.74 -0.95 -2.15
CA GLN A 96 16.83 -1.93 -2.21
C GLN A 96 16.86 -2.65 -3.57
N PRO A 97 18.03 -2.74 -4.24
CA PRO A 97 18.14 -3.34 -5.57
C PRO A 97 18.03 -4.88 -5.59
N LYS A 98 18.30 -5.54 -4.46
CA LYS A 98 18.20 -7.00 -4.32
C LYS A 98 17.59 -7.37 -2.98
N ILE A 99 16.33 -7.73 -3.00
CA ILE A 99 15.62 -8.32 -1.88
C ILE A 99 15.39 -9.77 -2.25
N GLY A 100 16.02 -10.68 -1.53
CA GLY A 100 15.81 -12.11 -1.83
C GLY A 100 14.43 -12.58 -1.35
N ASN A 101 14.11 -13.83 -1.65
CA ASN A 101 12.85 -14.45 -1.29
C ASN A 101 12.81 -14.83 0.20
N PHE A 102 11.66 -14.64 0.81
CA PHE A 102 11.33 -15.12 2.15
C PHE A 102 10.52 -16.40 2.02
N ARG A 103 10.89 -17.43 2.77
CA ARG A 103 10.17 -18.69 2.81
C ARG A 103 9.52 -18.85 4.17
N PHE A 104 8.23 -19.13 4.17
CA PHE A 104 7.48 -19.60 5.33
C PHE A 104 7.42 -21.11 5.29
N SER A 105 7.84 -21.74 6.40
CA SER A 105 7.89 -23.19 6.55
C SER A 105 6.48 -23.77 6.64
N SER A 106 6.27 -24.88 5.94
CA SER A 106 5.03 -25.66 6.00
C SER A 106 4.77 -26.32 7.36
N THR A 107 5.82 -26.52 8.17
CA THR A 107 5.69 -27.21 9.46
C THR A 107 5.18 -26.32 10.58
N ASP A 108 5.63 -25.07 10.65
CA ASP A 108 5.36 -24.17 11.79
C ASP A 108 5.15 -22.71 11.40
N GLY A 109 5.16 -22.39 10.10
CA GLY A 109 5.03 -21.01 9.62
C GLY A 109 6.21 -20.11 9.96
N SER A 110 7.36 -20.69 10.35
CA SER A 110 8.57 -19.91 10.64
C SER A 110 9.19 -19.35 9.38
N ILE A 111 9.85 -18.21 9.52
CA ILE A 111 10.54 -17.54 8.40
C ILE A 111 12.02 -17.96 8.37
N ASN A 112 12.56 -18.13 7.18
CA ASN A 112 13.91 -18.66 6.96
C ASN A 112 15.04 -17.67 7.28
N ARG A 113 14.75 -16.35 7.38
CA ARG A 113 15.81 -15.36 7.59
C ARG A 113 15.29 -14.05 8.21
N PHE A 114 16.18 -13.36 8.91
CA PHE A 114 16.02 -11.96 9.29
C PHE A 114 16.33 -11.05 8.10
N SER A 115 15.52 -10.01 7.90
CA SER A 115 15.81 -8.95 6.94
C SER A 115 14.97 -7.73 7.20
N THR A 116 15.51 -6.57 6.82
CA THR A 116 14.77 -5.31 6.80
C THR A 116 14.59 -4.86 5.36
N ILE A 117 13.37 -4.54 4.99
CA ILE A 117 13.00 -4.01 3.67
C ILE A 117 12.63 -2.56 3.84
N HIS A 118 13.22 -1.70 3.03
CA HIS A 118 12.93 -0.28 3.02
C HIS A 118 11.92 0.04 1.92
N LEU A 119 10.82 0.66 2.32
CA LEU A 119 9.75 1.15 1.46
C LEU A 119 9.69 2.66 1.60
N THR A 120 9.68 3.37 0.49
CA THR A 120 9.62 4.84 0.45
C THR A 120 8.37 5.28 -0.30
N SER A 121 7.61 6.18 0.30
CA SER A 121 6.55 6.93 -0.37
C SER A 121 6.98 8.36 -0.67
N SER A 122 6.08 9.15 -1.22
CA SER A 122 6.32 10.59 -1.43
C SER A 122 6.45 11.38 -0.13
N THR A 123 5.90 10.87 0.97
CA THR A 123 5.79 11.59 2.25
C THR A 123 6.54 10.90 3.38
N ASN A 124 6.65 9.58 3.35
CA ASN A 124 7.14 8.78 4.47
C ASN A 124 8.11 7.68 4.04
N ASN A 125 8.94 7.25 4.99
CA ASN A 125 9.78 6.08 4.84
C ASN A 125 9.33 5.00 5.83
N TYR A 126 9.26 3.76 5.36
CA TYR A 126 8.86 2.61 6.17
C TYR A 126 9.95 1.54 6.16
N LYS A 127 10.04 0.83 7.29
CA LYS A 127 10.90 -0.33 7.45
C LYS A 127 10.03 -1.54 7.78
N LEU A 128 9.99 -2.50 6.89
CA LEU A 128 9.39 -3.81 7.13
C LEU A 128 10.48 -4.75 7.62
N ILE A 129 10.39 -5.15 8.88
CA ILE A 129 11.41 -5.93 9.59
C ILE A 129 10.88 -7.33 9.83
N PHE A 130 11.51 -8.34 9.22
CA PHE A 130 11.25 -9.74 9.50
C PHE A 130 12.17 -10.24 10.60
N GLN A 131 11.64 -10.97 11.56
CA GLN A 131 12.39 -11.55 12.66
C GLN A 131 12.46 -13.07 12.49
N ILE A 132 13.63 -13.65 12.74
CA ILE A 132 13.82 -15.12 12.71
C ILE A 132 12.93 -15.77 13.78
N GLY A 133 12.40 -16.94 13.46
CA GLY A 133 11.53 -17.74 14.34
C GLY A 133 10.10 -17.76 13.81
N LYS A 134 9.10 -17.59 14.67
CA LYS A 134 7.67 -17.80 14.37
C LYS A 134 7.05 -16.84 13.33
N GLY A 135 7.85 -16.37 12.34
CA GLY A 135 7.36 -15.53 11.24
C GLY A 135 6.87 -14.15 11.67
N ARG A 136 7.36 -13.63 12.79
CA ARG A 136 7.01 -12.29 13.27
C ARG A 136 7.62 -11.23 12.38
N PHE A 137 6.83 -10.20 12.09
CA PHE A 137 7.29 -9.01 11.40
C PHE A 137 6.67 -7.77 12.01
N ARG A 138 7.28 -6.62 11.75
CA ARG A 138 6.75 -5.31 12.13
C ARG A 138 7.02 -4.30 11.03
N ILE A 139 6.17 -3.29 10.95
CA ILE A 139 6.36 -2.13 10.09
C ILE A 139 6.60 -0.93 10.99
N GLU A 140 7.69 -0.23 10.76
CA GLU A 140 8.05 1.01 11.44
C GLU A 140 8.02 2.15 10.43
N GLN A 141 7.44 3.26 10.81
CA GLN A 141 7.53 4.51 10.09
C GLN A 141 8.74 5.28 10.63
N ASN A 142 9.52 5.85 9.73
CA ASN A 142 10.78 6.56 10.07
C ASN A 142 10.54 8.06 10.02
#